data_b62fd46c85d497b7904286f9a3707c66
#
_entry.id   b62fd46c85d497b7904286f9a3707c66
#
_cell.length_a   1.000
_cell.length_b   1.000
_cell.length_c   1.000
_cell.angle_alpha   90.00
_cell.angle_beta   90.00
_cell.angle_gamma   90.00
#
_symmetry.space_group_name_H-M   'P 1'
#
loop_
_entity.id
_entity.type
_entity.pdbx_description
1 polymer ?
#
loop_
_entity_poly.entity_id
_entity_poly.type
_entity_poly.pdbx_seq_one_letter_code
_entity_poly.pdbx_strand_id
1 'polypeptide(L)'
;MTGDGEAWRLVHVAAGYAVAGVIVFRIFWGVAGTRYARFTSFLFSPRSVFAYLGELLKSKPGHWVGHNPAGSYAIYILILLGLATTVSGFAVYAEIGGEWVEDAHDVLSYTMLGMVCFHVLGVVVSSLAHHENLVRSMLDGYKQGKSEEAIESSKSRWVIAPVVSAVLASLLVFIS
;
A
#
# COMPACT_ATOMS: atom_id res chain seq x y z
N MET A 1 -8.80 -22.33 -25.79
CA MET A 1 -8.72 -21.00 -25.16
C MET A 1 -8.45 -20.01 -26.26
N THR A 2 -9.21 -18.91 -26.35
CA THR A 2 -8.95 -17.85 -27.32
C THR A 2 -7.69 -17.10 -26.90
N GLY A 3 -6.85 -16.66 -27.85
CA GLY A 3 -5.58 -15.97 -27.58
C GLY A 3 -5.74 -14.74 -26.66
N ASP A 4 -6.92 -14.11 -26.67
CA ASP A 4 -7.25 -12.98 -25.77
C ASP A 4 -7.28 -13.38 -24.29
N GLY A 5 -7.79 -14.57 -23.95
CA GLY A 5 -7.83 -15.05 -22.56
C GLY A 5 -6.44 -15.33 -21.99
N GLU A 6 -5.52 -15.80 -22.81
CA GLU A 6 -4.14 -16.05 -22.41
C GLU A 6 -3.38 -14.73 -22.20
N ALA A 7 -3.56 -13.76 -23.09
CA ALA A 7 -2.97 -12.43 -22.92
C ALA A 7 -3.41 -11.75 -21.61
N TRP A 8 -4.70 -11.79 -21.28
CA TRP A 8 -5.19 -11.23 -20.01
C TRP A 8 -4.65 -11.96 -18.78
N ARG A 9 -4.49 -13.28 -18.85
CA ARG A 9 -3.86 -14.05 -17.77
C ARG A 9 -2.41 -13.63 -17.54
N LEU A 10 -1.64 -13.46 -18.61
CA LEU A 10 -0.24 -12.99 -18.50
C LEU A 10 -0.14 -11.58 -17.93
N VAL A 11 -1.01 -10.66 -18.36
CA VAL A 11 -1.07 -9.30 -17.78
C VAL A 11 -1.40 -9.34 -16.30
N HIS A 12 -2.36 -10.19 -15.89
CA HIS A 12 -2.71 -10.34 -14.47
C HIS A 12 -1.54 -10.89 -13.64
N VAL A 13 -0.86 -11.92 -14.13
CA VAL A 13 0.32 -12.50 -13.45
C VAL A 13 1.46 -11.48 -13.35
N ALA A 14 1.75 -10.75 -14.44
CA ALA A 14 2.76 -9.69 -14.43
C ALA A 14 2.42 -8.58 -13.42
N ALA A 15 1.16 -8.15 -13.35
CA ALA A 15 0.69 -7.20 -12.36
C ALA A 15 0.84 -7.74 -10.93
N GLY A 16 0.57 -9.04 -10.71
CA GLY A 16 0.79 -9.72 -9.43
C GLY A 16 2.26 -9.67 -8.98
N TYR A 17 3.20 -9.95 -9.87
CA TYR A 17 4.64 -9.83 -9.58
C TYR A 17 5.05 -8.38 -9.28
N ALA A 18 4.50 -7.40 -9.98
CA ALA A 18 4.76 -6.00 -9.70
C ALA A 18 4.26 -5.60 -8.31
N VAL A 19 3.06 -6.03 -7.91
CA VAL A 19 2.51 -5.82 -6.58
C VAL A 19 3.39 -6.49 -5.52
N ALA A 20 3.83 -7.74 -5.74
CA ALA A 20 4.75 -8.44 -4.85
C ALA A 20 6.05 -7.64 -4.65
N GLY A 21 6.66 -7.15 -5.73
CA GLY A 21 7.86 -6.32 -5.68
C GLY A 21 7.67 -5.03 -4.88
N VAL A 22 6.56 -4.34 -5.06
CA VAL A 22 6.20 -3.13 -4.29
C VAL A 22 6.03 -3.45 -2.80
N ILE A 23 5.38 -4.58 -2.46
CA ILE A 23 5.19 -4.99 -1.06
C ILE A 23 6.53 -5.33 -0.40
N VAL A 24 7.38 -6.10 -1.07
CA VAL A 24 8.74 -6.43 -0.56
C VAL A 24 9.53 -5.15 -0.34
N PHE A 25 9.53 -4.24 -1.31
CA PHE A 25 10.16 -2.94 -1.13
C PHE A 25 9.55 -2.16 0.05
N ARG A 26 8.22 -2.14 0.19
CA ARG A 26 7.55 -1.43 1.29
C ARG A 26 7.92 -2.02 2.66
N ILE A 27 8.06 -3.33 2.77
CA ILE A 27 8.50 -4.00 4.00
C ILE A 27 9.94 -3.60 4.31
N PHE A 28 10.85 -3.70 3.34
CA PHE A 28 12.23 -3.28 3.50
C PHE A 28 12.33 -1.82 3.92
N TRP A 29 11.61 -0.92 3.22
CA TRP A 29 11.59 0.50 3.53
C TRP A 29 10.90 0.83 4.85
N GLY A 30 10.00 -0.03 5.29
CA GLY A 30 9.36 0.04 6.61
C GLY A 30 10.32 -0.27 7.77
N VAL A 31 11.44 -0.93 7.49
CA VAL A 31 12.49 -1.22 8.49
C VAL A 31 13.66 -0.23 8.36
N ALA A 32 14.20 -0.06 7.15
CA ALA A 32 15.42 0.69 6.88
C ALA A 32 15.20 2.14 6.40
N GLY A 33 13.96 2.54 6.15
CA GLY A 33 13.60 3.82 5.54
C GLY A 33 13.71 5.04 6.45
N THR A 34 13.20 6.16 5.96
CA THR A 34 13.19 7.44 6.68
C THR A 34 12.26 7.39 7.90
N ARG A 35 12.41 8.34 8.83
CA ARG A 35 11.67 8.41 10.11
C ARG A 35 10.18 8.08 9.97
N TYR A 36 9.46 8.72 9.05
CA TYR A 36 8.01 8.54 8.89
C TYR A 36 7.62 7.34 8.02
N ALA A 37 8.59 6.69 7.33
CA ALA A 37 8.35 5.48 6.58
C ALA A 37 8.46 4.21 7.42
N ARG A 38 9.20 4.27 8.54
CA ARG A 38 9.46 3.11 9.41
C ARG A 38 8.21 2.70 10.17
N PHE A 39 7.96 1.41 10.25
CA PHE A 39 6.84 0.83 10.99
C PHE A 39 6.80 1.28 12.45
N THR A 40 7.97 1.44 13.09
CA THR A 40 8.08 1.90 14.47
C THR A 40 7.55 3.31 14.70
N SER A 41 7.44 4.14 13.65
CA SER A 41 6.98 5.53 13.76
C SER A 41 5.45 5.66 13.81
N PHE A 42 4.71 4.60 13.46
CA PHE A 42 3.26 4.62 13.39
C PHE A 42 2.60 3.35 13.97
N LEU A 43 3.21 2.81 15.03
CA LEU A 43 2.59 1.79 15.86
C LEU A 43 1.64 2.48 16.85
N PHE A 44 0.35 2.42 16.57
CA PHE A 44 -0.68 2.98 17.43
C PHE A 44 -1.47 1.89 18.15
N SER A 45 -2.00 2.21 19.33
CA SER A 45 -2.90 1.31 20.02
C SER A 45 -4.28 1.27 19.34
N PRO A 46 -5.06 0.19 19.45
CA PRO A 46 -6.43 0.15 18.94
C PRO A 46 -7.29 1.29 19.49
N ARG A 47 -7.07 1.67 20.76
CA ARG A 47 -7.78 2.78 21.39
C ARG A 47 -7.54 4.12 20.67
N SER A 48 -6.31 4.35 20.21
CA SER A 48 -5.96 5.56 19.44
C SER A 48 -6.68 5.60 18.10
N VAL A 49 -6.90 4.44 17.47
CA VAL A 49 -7.65 4.35 16.21
C VAL A 49 -9.11 4.75 16.43
N PHE A 50 -9.77 4.18 17.44
CA PHE A 50 -11.17 4.53 17.76
C PHE A 50 -11.31 6.01 18.18
N ALA A 51 -10.36 6.55 18.95
CA ALA A 51 -10.35 7.96 19.30
C ALA A 51 -10.26 8.85 18.06
N TYR A 52 -9.31 8.55 17.16
CA TYR A 52 -9.14 9.29 15.90
C TYR A 52 -10.39 9.22 15.01
N LEU A 53 -11.00 8.06 14.87
CA LEU A 53 -12.25 7.92 14.10
C LEU A 53 -13.39 8.75 14.70
N GLY A 54 -13.49 8.79 16.04
CA GLY A 54 -14.45 9.66 16.74
C GLY A 54 -14.20 11.15 16.52
N GLU A 55 -12.94 11.59 16.47
CA GLU A 55 -12.54 12.97 16.16
C GLU A 55 -12.86 13.32 14.70
N LEU A 56 -12.61 12.39 13.77
CA LEU A 56 -12.89 12.55 12.35
C LEU A 56 -14.41 12.75 12.11
N LEU A 57 -15.25 11.95 12.77
CA LEU A 57 -16.70 12.09 12.69
C LEU A 57 -17.21 13.43 13.26
N LYS A 58 -16.49 14.01 14.22
CA LYS A 58 -16.80 15.35 14.79
C LYS A 58 -16.18 16.50 13.97
N SER A 59 -15.57 16.20 12.81
CA SER A 59 -14.85 17.19 11.98
C SER A 59 -13.78 17.98 12.73
N LYS A 60 -13.14 17.37 13.73
CA LYS A 60 -12.05 17.95 14.53
C LYS A 60 -10.90 16.95 14.70
N PRO A 61 -10.37 16.37 13.58
CA PRO A 61 -9.29 15.42 13.69
C PRO A 61 -7.99 16.10 14.13
N GLY A 62 -7.22 15.40 15.00
CA GLY A 62 -5.88 15.83 15.37
C GLY A 62 -4.96 15.88 14.14
N HIS A 63 -4.04 16.85 14.11
CA HIS A 63 -3.06 16.97 13.01
C HIS A 63 -1.92 15.98 13.21
N TRP A 64 -1.62 15.20 12.15
CA TRP A 64 -0.55 14.20 12.13
C TRP A 64 0.38 14.47 10.95
N VAL A 65 1.66 14.73 11.17
CA VAL A 65 2.65 14.95 10.09
C VAL A 65 2.95 13.63 9.36
N GLY A 66 3.02 12.52 10.08
CA GLY A 66 3.16 11.17 9.52
C GLY A 66 1.80 10.49 9.25
N HIS A 67 1.76 9.19 9.47
CA HIS A 67 0.52 8.43 9.35
C HIS A 67 -0.39 8.69 10.56
N ASN A 68 -1.69 8.90 10.30
CA ASN A 68 -2.68 8.92 11.37
C ASN A 68 -2.99 7.47 11.85
N PRO A 69 -3.58 7.31 13.05
CA PRO A 69 -3.83 5.99 13.60
C PRO A 69 -4.63 5.04 12.69
N ALA A 70 -5.68 5.52 12.04
CA ALA A 70 -6.49 4.70 11.14
C ALA A 70 -5.74 4.31 9.85
N GLY A 71 -5.01 5.27 9.24
CA GLY A 71 -4.17 5.02 8.08
C GLY A 71 -3.04 4.02 8.35
N SER A 72 -2.50 3.99 9.57
CA SER A 72 -1.49 3.03 9.98
C SER A 72 -2.00 1.59 9.93
N TYR A 73 -3.18 1.35 10.49
CA TYR A 73 -3.81 0.02 10.44
C TYR A 73 -4.16 -0.39 9.01
N ALA A 74 -4.64 0.55 8.19
CA ALA A 74 -4.91 0.29 6.78
C ALA A 74 -3.64 -0.20 6.06
N ILE A 75 -2.47 0.40 6.32
CA ILE A 75 -1.19 -0.02 5.72
C ILE A 75 -0.83 -1.45 6.12
N TYR A 76 -0.94 -1.80 7.41
CA TYR A 76 -0.64 -3.16 7.86
C TYR A 76 -1.57 -4.20 7.22
N ILE A 77 -2.87 -3.90 7.17
CA ILE A 77 -3.86 -4.79 6.54
C ILE A 77 -3.59 -4.93 5.05
N LEU A 78 -3.30 -3.84 4.33
CA LEU A 78 -2.98 -3.86 2.91
C LEU A 78 -1.71 -4.67 2.61
N ILE A 79 -0.66 -4.56 3.44
CA ILE A 79 0.56 -5.36 3.28
C ILE A 79 0.26 -6.85 3.50
N LEU A 80 -0.48 -7.20 4.55
CA LEU A 80 -0.82 -8.59 4.85
C LEU A 80 -1.71 -9.20 3.76
N LEU A 81 -2.77 -8.51 3.35
CA LEU A 81 -3.64 -8.95 2.27
C LEU A 81 -2.88 -9.05 0.95
N GLY A 82 -2.05 -8.07 0.64
CA GLY A 82 -1.25 -8.09 -0.57
C GLY A 82 -0.27 -9.26 -0.61
N LEU A 83 0.42 -9.57 0.49
CA LEU A 83 1.26 -10.76 0.60
C LEU A 83 0.44 -12.05 0.41
N ALA A 84 -0.70 -12.16 1.10
CA ALA A 84 -1.55 -13.34 1.00
C ALA A 84 -2.08 -13.53 -0.43
N THR A 85 -2.54 -12.44 -1.07
CA THR A 85 -3.03 -12.47 -2.46
C THR A 85 -1.92 -12.83 -3.44
N THR A 86 -0.71 -12.26 -3.31
CA THR A 86 0.39 -12.57 -4.23
C THR A 86 0.94 -13.99 -4.04
N VAL A 87 1.00 -14.48 -2.80
CA VAL A 87 1.43 -15.87 -2.51
C VAL A 87 0.40 -16.87 -3.03
N SER A 88 -0.89 -16.65 -2.78
CA SER A 88 -1.95 -17.52 -3.30
C SER A 88 -2.02 -17.48 -4.83
N GLY A 89 -1.88 -16.31 -5.45
CA GLY A 89 -1.84 -16.16 -6.90
C GLY A 89 -0.64 -16.86 -7.55
N PHE A 90 0.53 -16.82 -6.91
CA PHE A 90 1.69 -17.61 -7.33
C PHE A 90 1.40 -19.12 -7.23
N ALA A 91 0.76 -19.58 -6.15
CA ALA A 91 0.42 -20.98 -6.00
C ALA A 91 -0.58 -21.46 -7.07
N VAL A 92 -1.60 -20.66 -7.40
CA VAL A 92 -2.54 -20.92 -8.51
C VAL A 92 -1.77 -21.00 -9.83
N TYR A 93 -0.89 -20.04 -10.11
CA TYR A 93 -0.10 -20.02 -11.34
C TYR A 93 0.83 -21.24 -11.49
N ALA A 94 1.39 -21.70 -10.37
CA ALA A 94 2.26 -22.86 -10.29
C ALA A 94 1.50 -24.21 -10.16
N GLU A 95 0.16 -24.20 -10.23
CA GLU A 95 -0.70 -25.38 -10.08
C GLU A 95 -0.52 -26.11 -8.74
N ILE A 96 -0.17 -25.35 -7.66
CA ILE A 96 0.03 -25.87 -6.31
C ILE A 96 -1.27 -25.74 -5.52
N GLY A 97 -1.76 -26.84 -4.96
CA GLY A 97 -2.83 -26.87 -3.95
C GLY A 97 -4.23 -27.12 -4.49
N GLY A 98 -4.47 -27.00 -5.81
CA GLY A 98 -5.77 -27.29 -6.43
C GLY A 98 -6.86 -26.26 -6.13
N GLU A 99 -8.14 -26.65 -6.30
CA GLU A 99 -9.31 -25.76 -6.27
C GLU A 99 -9.42 -24.89 -5.02
N TRP A 100 -9.09 -25.40 -3.85
CA TRP A 100 -9.18 -24.60 -2.63
C TRP A 100 -8.23 -23.40 -2.60
N VAL A 101 -7.09 -23.47 -3.31
CA VAL A 101 -6.15 -22.34 -3.44
C VAL A 101 -6.69 -21.30 -4.40
N GLU A 102 -7.38 -21.72 -5.45
CA GLU A 102 -8.08 -20.83 -6.39
C GLU A 102 -9.18 -20.06 -5.65
N ASP A 103 -10.04 -20.76 -4.89
CA ASP A 103 -11.06 -20.14 -4.06
C ASP A 103 -10.48 -19.17 -3.03
N ALA A 104 -9.37 -19.55 -2.38
CA ALA A 104 -8.69 -18.69 -1.42
C ALA A 104 -8.11 -17.44 -2.10
N HIS A 105 -7.51 -17.58 -3.30
CA HIS A 105 -7.01 -16.43 -4.06
C HIS A 105 -8.13 -15.46 -4.44
N ASP A 106 -9.27 -15.97 -4.86
CA ASP A 106 -10.44 -15.16 -5.21
C ASP A 106 -10.94 -14.37 -3.99
N VAL A 107 -11.15 -15.03 -2.85
CA VAL A 107 -11.59 -14.38 -1.61
C VAL A 107 -10.58 -13.31 -1.16
N LEU A 108 -9.29 -13.60 -1.19
CA LEU A 108 -8.23 -12.66 -0.82
C LEU A 108 -8.19 -11.47 -1.79
N SER A 109 -8.36 -11.71 -3.08
CA SER A 109 -8.34 -10.68 -4.13
C SER A 109 -9.52 -9.71 -3.97
N TYR A 110 -10.74 -10.21 -3.78
CA TYR A 110 -11.91 -9.35 -3.53
C TYR A 110 -11.80 -8.61 -2.19
N THR A 111 -11.27 -9.26 -1.16
CA THR A 111 -11.03 -8.61 0.14
C THR A 111 -9.99 -7.49 0.00
N MET A 112 -8.91 -7.74 -0.74
CA MET A 112 -7.88 -6.74 -1.04
C MET A 112 -8.46 -5.56 -1.82
N LEU A 113 -9.25 -5.82 -2.86
CA LEU A 113 -9.94 -4.78 -3.64
C LEU A 113 -10.84 -3.92 -2.74
N GLY A 114 -11.67 -4.56 -1.91
CA GLY A 114 -12.52 -3.87 -0.95
C GLY A 114 -11.71 -3.00 0.04
N MET A 115 -10.58 -3.53 0.54
CA MET A 115 -9.70 -2.78 1.43
C MET A 115 -9.02 -1.59 0.75
N VAL A 116 -8.61 -1.73 -0.52
CA VAL A 116 -8.08 -0.62 -1.33
C VAL A 116 -9.13 0.47 -1.50
N CYS A 117 -10.36 0.11 -1.88
CA CYS A 117 -11.45 1.07 -2.02
C CYS A 117 -11.74 1.80 -0.69
N PHE A 118 -11.77 1.06 0.41
CA PHE A 118 -11.96 1.63 1.74
C PHE A 118 -10.80 2.57 2.14
N HIS A 119 -9.56 2.20 1.84
CA HIS A 119 -8.39 3.03 2.09
C HIS A 119 -8.43 4.34 1.28
N VAL A 120 -8.72 4.26 -0.02
CA VAL A 120 -8.85 5.44 -0.87
C VAL A 120 -9.95 6.38 -0.37
N LEU A 121 -11.12 5.82 0.00
CA LEU A 121 -12.20 6.60 0.60
C LEU A 121 -11.74 7.28 1.89
N GLY A 122 -11.04 6.56 2.77
CA GLY A 122 -10.46 7.11 4.00
C GLY A 122 -9.49 8.26 3.76
N VAL A 123 -8.64 8.16 2.71
CA VAL A 123 -7.73 9.24 2.31
C VAL A 123 -8.52 10.46 1.82
N VAL A 124 -9.55 10.27 1.02
CA VAL A 124 -10.41 11.37 0.54
C VAL A 124 -11.11 12.07 1.71
N VAL A 125 -11.76 11.30 2.59
CA VAL A 125 -12.44 11.85 3.77
C VAL A 125 -11.46 12.59 4.68
N SER A 126 -10.28 12.02 4.93
CA SER A 126 -9.25 12.68 5.73
C SER A 126 -8.73 13.96 5.06
N SER A 127 -8.55 13.96 3.73
CA SER A 127 -8.14 15.15 2.97
C SER A 127 -9.14 16.30 3.13
N LEU A 128 -10.44 15.99 3.05
CA LEU A 128 -11.50 16.97 3.23
C LEU A 128 -11.56 17.48 4.69
N ALA A 129 -11.47 16.60 5.66
CA ALA A 129 -11.56 16.94 7.07
C ALA A 129 -10.36 17.79 7.57
N HIS A 130 -9.18 17.58 7.02
CA HIS A 130 -7.96 18.34 7.34
C HIS A 130 -7.76 19.57 6.45
N HIS A 131 -8.57 19.78 5.43
CA HIS A 131 -8.38 20.81 4.39
C HIS A 131 -6.97 20.75 3.75
N GLU A 132 -6.38 19.56 3.67
CA GLU A 132 -5.09 19.27 3.08
C GLU A 132 -5.24 18.27 1.93
N ASN A 133 -4.50 18.44 0.84
CA ASN A 133 -4.46 17.43 -0.22
C ASN A 133 -3.49 16.30 0.15
N LEU A 134 -3.98 15.29 0.87
CA LEU A 134 -3.18 14.15 1.30
C LEU A 134 -2.68 13.30 0.13
N VAL A 135 -3.43 13.23 -0.97
CA VAL A 135 -3.01 12.53 -2.19
C VAL A 135 -1.74 13.18 -2.75
N ARG A 136 -1.74 14.51 -2.86
CA ARG A 136 -0.57 15.26 -3.29
C ARG A 136 0.62 15.05 -2.36
N SER A 137 0.39 15.10 -1.05
CA SER A 137 1.44 14.85 -0.05
C SER A 137 2.05 13.45 -0.15
N MET A 138 1.27 12.46 -0.59
CA MET A 138 1.77 11.11 -0.85
C MET A 138 2.64 11.01 -2.10
N LEU A 139 2.37 11.85 -3.11
CA LEU A 139 3.10 11.85 -4.39
C LEU A 139 4.38 12.69 -4.32
N ASP A 140 4.31 13.90 -3.77
CA ASP A 140 5.44 14.83 -3.71
C ASP A 140 6.28 14.72 -2.44
N GLY A 141 5.75 14.02 -1.41
CA GLY A 141 6.44 13.80 -0.14
C GLY A 141 6.48 15.01 0.79
N TYR A 142 5.74 16.07 0.46
CA TYR A 142 5.66 17.28 1.28
C TYR A 142 4.34 17.36 2.03
N LYS A 143 4.42 17.66 3.33
CA LYS A 143 3.25 17.90 4.19
C LYS A 143 3.50 19.11 5.08
N GLN A 144 2.45 19.86 5.40
CA GLN A 144 2.54 20.96 6.35
C GLN A 144 2.89 20.42 7.74
N GLY A 145 3.88 21.04 8.40
CA GLY A 145 4.36 20.63 9.72
C GLY A 145 5.30 21.69 10.29
N LYS A 146 5.76 21.48 11.53
CA LYS A 146 6.74 22.34 12.17
C LYS A 146 8.15 22.05 11.64
N SER A 147 9.04 23.06 11.66
CA SER A 147 10.44 22.91 11.21
C SER A 147 11.18 21.78 11.93
N GLU A 148 10.87 21.52 13.19
CA GLU A 148 11.46 20.45 14.02
C GLU A 148 11.02 19.04 13.59
N GLU A 149 9.93 18.94 12.83
CA GLU A 149 9.36 17.70 12.30
C GLU A 149 9.91 17.37 10.89
N ALA A 150 10.66 18.28 10.29
CA ALA A 150 11.24 18.11 8.97
C ALA A 150 12.27 16.95 8.92
N ILE A 151 12.36 16.29 7.77
CA ILE A 151 13.41 15.32 7.48
C ILE A 151 14.53 16.08 6.78
N GLU A 152 15.69 16.23 7.42
CA GLU A 152 16.85 17.01 6.92
C GLU A 152 17.47 16.44 5.63
N SER A 153 17.20 15.18 5.28
CA SER A 153 17.82 14.54 4.13
C SER A 153 16.81 13.78 3.28
N SER A 154 16.67 14.19 2.02
CA SER A 154 15.83 13.51 1.02
C SER A 154 16.56 12.39 0.26
N LYS A 155 17.50 11.67 0.90
CA LYS A 155 18.17 10.50 0.29
C LYS A 155 17.17 9.43 -0.21
N SER A 156 15.92 9.48 0.25
CA SER A 156 14.85 8.56 -0.16
C SER A 156 14.52 8.61 -1.66
N ARG A 157 14.62 9.77 -2.30
CA ARG A 157 14.32 9.91 -3.75
C ARG A 157 15.23 9.05 -4.63
N TRP A 158 16.49 8.90 -4.22
CA TRP A 158 17.48 8.11 -4.97
C TRP A 158 17.27 6.60 -4.83
N VAL A 159 16.56 6.16 -3.82
CA VAL A 159 16.26 4.73 -3.61
C VAL A 159 14.95 4.33 -4.30
N ILE A 160 13.95 5.21 -4.34
CA ILE A 160 12.66 4.93 -4.95
C ILE A 160 12.77 4.82 -6.47
N ALA A 161 13.50 5.71 -7.11
CA ALA A 161 13.64 5.74 -8.58
C ALA A 161 14.17 4.41 -9.16
N PRO A 162 15.28 3.82 -8.69
CA PRO A 162 15.79 2.56 -9.24
C PRO A 162 14.84 1.37 -8.96
N VAL A 163 14.11 1.37 -7.83
CA VAL A 163 13.15 0.30 -7.54
C VAL A 163 11.95 0.37 -8.48
N VAL A 164 11.38 1.55 -8.69
CA VAL A 164 10.29 1.75 -9.66
C VAL A 164 10.76 1.39 -11.07
N SER A 165 11.97 1.80 -11.46
CA SER A 165 12.55 1.45 -12.76
C SER A 165 12.76 -0.06 -12.91
N ALA A 166 13.22 -0.76 -11.89
CA ALA A 166 13.40 -2.21 -11.92
C ALA A 166 12.07 -2.96 -12.03
N VAL A 167 11.04 -2.52 -11.31
CA VAL A 167 9.68 -3.08 -11.41
C VAL A 167 9.09 -2.86 -12.82
N LEU A 168 9.23 -1.65 -13.37
CA LEU A 168 8.78 -1.35 -14.74
C LEU A 168 9.56 -2.15 -15.79
N ALA A 169 10.87 -2.29 -15.63
CA ALA A 169 11.70 -3.08 -16.53
C ALA A 169 11.33 -4.57 -16.50
N SER A 170 11.06 -5.15 -15.32
CA SER A 170 10.62 -6.54 -15.21
C SER A 170 9.25 -6.77 -15.85
N LEU A 171 8.34 -5.81 -15.75
CA LEU A 171 7.05 -5.85 -16.45
C LEU A 171 7.23 -5.82 -17.96
N LEU A 172 8.10 -4.97 -18.49
CA LEU A 172 8.36 -4.87 -19.93
C LEU A 172 8.98 -6.15 -20.50
N VAL A 173 9.94 -6.76 -19.78
CA VAL A 173 10.57 -8.03 -20.20
C VAL A 173 9.56 -9.19 -20.16
N PHE A 174 8.58 -9.17 -19.26
CA PHE A 174 7.57 -10.22 -19.16
C PHE A 174 6.49 -10.11 -20.25
N ILE A 175 6.26 -8.90 -20.79
CA ILE A 175 5.25 -8.64 -21.83
C ILE A 175 5.85 -8.81 -23.25
N SER A 176 7.19 -8.74 -23.40
CA SER A 176 7.90 -8.95 -24.68
C SER A 176 8.10 -10.41 -24.99
#